data_35b6f2226cdf16c284f58d17c3692376
#
_entry.id   35b6f2226cdf16c284f58d17c3692376
#
_cell.length_a   1.000
_cell.length_b   1.000
_cell.length_c   1.000
_cell.angle_alpha   90.00
_cell.angle_beta   90.00
_cell.angle_gamma   90.00
#
_symmetry.space_group_name_H-M   'P 1'
#
loop_
_entity.id
_entity.type
_entity.pdbx_description
1 polymer ?
#
loop_
_entity_poly.entity_id
_entity_poly.type
_entity_poly.pdbx_seq_one_letter_code
_entity_poly.pdbx_strand_id
1 'polypeptide(L)'
;MIEEMLRAVLDTANAKTDGKDGWTTLPEGRLLTLHVAHGNASLTVGKVEAIKVQGAMVRARSSKGETFLALADVFAAGLEGGSDPTNPARKAGFVR
;
A
#
# COMPACT_ATOMS: atom_id res chain seq x y z
N MET A 1 -10.89 5.25 -3.22
CA MET A 1 -10.36 4.18 -4.11
C MET A 1 -11.29 2.99 -4.03
N ILE A 2 -11.60 2.37 -5.13
CA ILE A 2 -12.39 1.15 -5.11
C ILE A 2 -11.50 -0.01 -4.73
N GLU A 3 -12.11 -1.02 -4.15
CA GLU A 3 -11.36 -2.18 -3.66
C GLU A 3 -10.59 -2.89 -4.75
N GLU A 4 -11.16 -2.96 -5.95
CA GLU A 4 -10.49 -3.62 -7.07
C GLU A 4 -9.17 -2.97 -7.42
N MET A 5 -9.13 -1.65 -7.35
CA MET A 5 -7.89 -0.92 -7.65
C MET A 5 -6.84 -1.19 -6.59
N LEU A 6 -7.26 -1.23 -5.33
CA LEU A 6 -6.34 -1.54 -4.25
C LEU A 6 -5.80 -2.96 -4.39
N ARG A 7 -6.65 -3.91 -4.78
CA ARG A 7 -6.21 -5.27 -4.99
C ARG A 7 -5.21 -5.36 -6.13
N ALA A 8 -5.41 -4.57 -7.17
CA ALA A 8 -4.47 -4.55 -8.30
C ALA A 8 -3.09 -4.07 -7.86
N VAL A 9 -3.05 -3.07 -6.98
CA VAL A 9 -1.78 -2.59 -6.44
C VAL A 9 -1.10 -3.68 -5.63
N LEU A 10 -1.87 -4.37 -4.79
CA LEU A 10 -1.33 -5.44 -3.96
C LEU A 10 -0.83 -6.61 -4.80
N ASP A 11 -1.55 -6.94 -5.87
CA ASP A 11 -1.11 -8.00 -6.77
C ASP A 11 0.20 -7.61 -7.45
N THR A 12 0.31 -6.35 -7.86
CA THR A 12 1.53 -5.86 -8.48
C THR A 12 2.71 -5.98 -7.51
N ALA A 13 2.45 -5.81 -6.23
CA ALA A 13 3.47 -5.91 -5.20
C ALA A 13 3.77 -7.36 -4.79
N ASN A 14 3.02 -8.32 -5.31
CA ASN A 14 3.13 -9.73 -4.92
C ASN A 14 2.78 -9.94 -3.45
N ALA A 15 1.84 -9.16 -2.95
CA ALA A 15 1.39 -9.30 -1.59
C ALA A 15 0.58 -10.59 -1.43
N LYS A 16 0.64 -11.16 -0.24
CA LYS A 16 -0.03 -12.42 0.05
C LYS A 16 -1.09 -12.24 1.10
N THR A 17 -2.27 -12.80 0.85
CA THR A 17 -3.37 -12.72 1.78
C THR A 17 -3.40 -13.96 2.66
N ASP A 18 -3.45 -13.75 3.98
CA ASP A 18 -3.60 -14.84 4.93
C ASP A 18 -5.08 -15.22 4.99
N GLY A 19 -5.39 -16.46 4.72
CA GLY A 19 -6.77 -16.92 4.71
C GLY A 19 -7.41 -16.96 6.08
N LYS A 20 -6.62 -16.91 7.15
CA LYS A 20 -7.16 -16.99 8.50
C LYS A 20 -7.60 -15.64 9.03
N ASP A 21 -6.74 -14.63 8.92
CA ASP A 21 -7.02 -13.34 9.52
C ASP A 21 -7.37 -12.28 8.50
N GLY A 22 -7.24 -12.57 7.23
CA GLY A 22 -7.60 -11.63 6.17
C GLY A 22 -6.59 -10.54 5.90
N TRP A 23 -5.45 -10.57 6.55
CA TRP A 23 -4.41 -9.58 6.30
C TRP A 23 -3.67 -9.91 5.02
N THR A 24 -3.42 -8.87 4.22
CA THR A 24 -2.62 -8.98 3.02
C THR A 24 -1.27 -8.33 3.32
N THR A 25 -0.22 -9.13 3.28
CA THR A 25 1.11 -8.70 3.68
C THR A 25 2.01 -8.58 2.46
N LEU A 26 2.73 -7.45 2.39
CA LEU A 26 3.67 -7.24 1.31
C LEU A 26 4.95 -8.05 1.55
N PRO A 27 5.66 -8.43 0.48
CA PRO A 27 6.93 -9.12 0.64
C PRO A 27 7.94 -8.28 1.37
N GLU A 28 8.91 -8.92 1.97
CA GLU A 28 9.97 -8.24 2.68
C GLU A 28 10.66 -7.23 1.76
N GLY A 29 10.89 -6.04 2.29
CA GLY A 29 11.56 -4.99 1.53
C GLY A 29 10.64 -4.17 0.64
N ARG A 30 9.37 -4.53 0.58
CA ARG A 30 8.40 -3.80 -0.23
C ARG A 30 7.43 -3.07 0.66
N LEU A 31 7.20 -1.81 0.38
CA LEU A 31 6.34 -0.98 1.22
C LEU A 31 5.28 -0.28 0.37
N LEU A 32 4.15 -0.04 0.99
CA LEU A 32 3.01 0.60 0.35
C LEU A 32 2.81 1.97 0.96
N THR A 33 2.49 2.95 0.14
CA THR A 33 2.13 4.29 0.59
C THR A 33 0.71 4.57 0.14
N LEU A 34 -0.13 4.99 1.06
CA LEU A 34 -1.51 5.34 0.76
C LEU A 34 -1.66 6.86 0.87
N HIS A 35 -2.24 7.45 -0.15
CA HIS A 35 -2.52 8.89 -0.17
C HIS A 35 -4.00 9.06 0.08
N VAL A 36 -4.33 9.79 1.12
CA VAL A 36 -5.69 9.89 1.65
C VAL A 36 -6.11 11.34 1.67
N ALA A 37 -7.33 11.63 1.25
CA ALA A 37 -7.87 12.97 1.29
C ALA A 37 -9.33 12.92 1.72
N HIS A 38 -9.70 13.86 2.57
CA HIS A 38 -11.09 13.99 3.02
C HIS A 38 -11.37 15.47 3.26
N GLY A 39 -12.31 16.02 2.50
CA GLY A 39 -12.57 17.45 2.56
C GLY A 39 -11.33 18.21 2.15
N ASN A 40 -10.90 19.13 2.99
CA ASN A 40 -9.71 19.95 2.73
C ASN A 40 -8.45 19.36 3.35
N ALA A 41 -8.55 18.19 3.95
CA ALA A 41 -7.42 17.58 4.62
C ALA A 41 -6.83 16.47 3.76
N SER A 42 -5.53 16.31 3.82
CA SER A 42 -4.87 15.19 3.16
C SER A 42 -3.81 14.62 4.07
N LEU A 43 -3.53 13.34 3.85
CA LEU A 43 -2.62 12.59 4.69
C LEU A 43 -1.93 11.54 3.86
N THR A 44 -0.65 11.31 4.13
CA THR A 44 0.09 10.24 3.50
C THR A 44 0.42 9.20 4.56
N VAL A 45 0.01 7.96 4.33
CA VAL A 45 0.31 6.86 5.22
C VAL A 45 1.36 6.00 4.54
N GLY A 46 2.61 6.17 4.98
CA GLY A 46 3.74 5.49 4.34
C GLY A 46 4.20 4.28 5.10
N LYS A 47 5.10 3.54 4.46
CA LYS A 47 5.76 2.38 5.04
C LYS A 47 4.78 1.32 5.54
N VAL A 48 3.70 1.14 4.80
CA VAL A 48 2.70 0.14 5.13
C VAL A 48 3.21 -1.23 4.71
N GLU A 49 3.17 -2.17 5.64
CA GLU A 49 3.67 -3.53 5.41
C GLU A 49 2.54 -4.53 5.17
N ALA A 50 1.36 -4.22 5.66
CA ALA A 50 0.21 -5.11 5.50
C ALA A 50 -1.07 -4.29 5.58
N ILE A 51 -2.10 -4.75 4.90
CA ILE A 51 -3.39 -4.10 4.99
C ILE A 51 -4.51 -5.13 5.10
N LYS A 52 -5.62 -4.68 5.63
CA LYS A 52 -6.82 -5.49 5.73
C LYS A 52 -8.01 -4.61 5.40
N VAL A 53 -8.81 -5.05 4.44
CA VAL A 53 -10.01 -4.33 4.06
C VAL A 53 -11.20 -4.96 4.77
N GLN A 54 -11.94 -4.15 5.49
CA GLN A 54 -13.13 -4.61 6.21
C GLN A 54 -14.28 -3.70 5.82
N GLY A 55 -15.09 -4.14 4.85
CA GLY A 55 -16.16 -3.29 4.34
C GLY A 55 -15.61 -2.01 3.74
N ALA A 56 -16.03 -0.88 4.28
CA ALA A 56 -15.58 0.42 3.78
C ALA A 56 -14.32 0.92 4.48
N MET A 57 -13.73 0.12 5.36
CA MET A 57 -12.57 0.53 6.14
C MET A 57 -11.32 -0.23 5.72
N VAL A 58 -10.20 0.48 5.73
CA VAL A 58 -8.89 -0.12 5.47
C VAL A 58 -8.05 0.02 6.73
N ARG A 59 -7.47 -1.08 7.17
CA ARG A 59 -6.51 -1.06 8.27
C ARG A 59 -5.14 -1.21 7.64
N ALA A 60 -4.28 -0.25 7.91
CA ALA A 60 -2.92 -0.24 7.38
C ALA A 60 -1.94 -0.44 8.53
N ARG A 61 -1.09 -1.44 8.42
CA ARG A 61 -0.15 -1.77 9.48
C ARG A 61 1.27 -1.48 9.04
N SER A 62 2.00 -0.79 9.90
CA SER A 62 3.42 -0.54 9.70
C SER A 62 4.17 -1.01 10.93
N SER A 63 5.49 -0.87 10.91
CA SER A 63 6.29 -1.23 12.06
C SER A 63 5.98 -0.38 13.29
N LYS A 64 5.34 0.77 13.08
CA LYS A 64 5.03 1.70 14.17
C LYS A 64 3.62 1.56 14.71
N GLY A 65 2.77 0.81 14.04
CA GLY A 65 1.40 0.63 14.49
C GLY A 65 0.43 0.50 13.34
N GLU A 66 -0.84 0.72 13.65
CA GLU A 66 -1.90 0.61 12.65
C GLU A 66 -2.61 1.94 12.47
N THR A 67 -3.03 2.17 11.24
CA THR A 67 -3.85 3.34 10.89
C THR A 67 -5.14 2.83 10.28
N PHE A 68 -6.25 3.39 10.71
CA PHE A 68 -7.59 3.02 10.23
C PHE A 68 -8.08 4.12 9.30
N LEU A 69 -8.46 3.75 8.08
CA LEU A 69 -8.82 4.70 7.03
C LEU A 69 -10.14 4.31 6.39
N ALA A 70 -10.84 5.31 5.88
CA ALA A 70 -11.99 5.03 5.02
C ALA A 70 -11.46 4.72 3.63
N LEU A 71 -11.88 3.61 3.07
CA LEU A 71 -11.44 3.21 1.73
C LEU A 71 -11.78 4.30 0.70
N ALA A 72 -12.93 4.93 0.86
CA ALA A 72 -13.36 5.97 -0.08
C ALA A 72 -12.45 7.20 -0.08
N ASP A 73 -11.70 7.41 0.99
CA ASP A 73 -10.83 8.57 1.11
C ASP A 73 -9.43 8.32 0.52
N VAL A 74 -9.10 7.07 0.20
CA VAL A 74 -7.82 6.75 -0.42
C VAL A 74 -7.93 7.07 -1.90
N PHE A 75 -7.08 7.97 -2.40
CA PHE A 75 -7.17 8.35 -3.80
C PHE A 75 -5.99 7.88 -4.64
N ALA A 76 -4.93 7.43 -4.00
CA ALA A 76 -3.77 6.93 -4.74
C ALA A 76 -2.97 6.01 -3.84
N ALA A 77 -2.21 5.13 -4.45
CA ALA A 77 -1.35 4.21 -3.72
C ALA A 77 -0.04 4.08 -4.48
N GLY A 78 1.06 4.06 -3.75
CA GLY A 78 2.37 3.91 -4.34
C GLY A 78 3.10 2.73 -3.72
N LEU A 79 3.98 2.14 -4.49
CA LEU A 79 4.82 1.04 -4.02
C LEU A 79 6.26 1.48 -4.08
N GLU A 80 7.02 1.11 -3.05
CA GLU A 80 8.44 1.38 -3.05
C GLU A 80 9.19 0.19 -2.48
N GLY A 81 10.47 0.16 -2.72
CA GLY A 81 11.30 -0.93 -2.26
C GLY A 81 11.17 -2.17 -3.11
N GLY A 82 11.56 -3.29 -2.51
CA GLY A 82 11.57 -4.54 -3.22
C GLY A 82 12.78 -4.63 -4.12
N SER A 83 13.07 -5.82 -4.60
CA SER A 83 14.15 -5.97 -5.55
C SER A 83 13.53 -6.34 -6.88
N ASP A 84 13.75 -5.46 -7.83
CA ASP A 84 13.27 -5.67 -9.18
C ASP A 84 14.45 -5.52 -10.12
N PRO A 85 15.15 -6.59 -10.39
CA PRO A 85 16.33 -6.54 -11.22
C PRO A 85 16.02 -6.14 -12.66
N THR A 86 14.77 -6.17 -13.03
CA THR A 86 14.39 -5.81 -14.39
C THR A 86 14.18 -4.31 -14.56
N ASN A 87 14.42 -3.54 -13.51
CA ASN A 87 14.21 -2.10 -13.57
C ASN A 87 15.40 -1.33 -13.04
N PRO A 88 16.58 -1.53 -13.60
CA PRO A 88 17.76 -0.79 -13.15
C PRO A 88 17.68 0.68 -13.49
N ALA A 89 16.89 1.03 -14.48
CA ALA A 89 16.76 2.42 -14.89
C ALA A 89 16.22 3.28 -13.78
N ARG A 90 15.53 2.69 -12.85
CA ARG A 90 15.00 3.45 -11.74
C ARG A 90 16.11 4.09 -10.91
N LYS A 91 17.27 3.44 -10.88
CA LYS A 91 18.40 3.98 -10.17
C LYS A 91 19.12 5.03 -10.99
N ALA A 92 19.13 4.82 -12.25
CA ALA A 92 19.78 5.76 -13.15
C ALA A 92 18.94 7.00 -13.29
N GLY A 93 17.75 6.80 -13.22
CA GLY A 93 16.84 7.91 -13.40
C GLY A 93 17.09 8.96 -12.37
N PHE A 94 17.72 8.55 -12.44
CA PHE A 94 17.95 9.12 -11.96
C PHE A 94 18.84 9.66 -11.97
N VAL A 95 19.02 9.58 -12.00
CA VAL A 95 19.82 9.92 -12.07
C VAL A 95 20.01 10.61 -12.81
N ARG A 96 19.89 10.69 -13.05
CA ARG A 96 19.75 11.15 -13.57
C ARG A 96 19.68 11.62 -13.70
#